data_73bb51f0e3d46104c51c6cebd59d4ea8
#
_entry.id   73bb51f0e3d46104c51c6cebd59d4ea8
#
_cell.length_a   1.000
_cell.length_b   1.000
_cell.length_c   1.000
_cell.angle_alpha   90.00
_cell.angle_beta   90.00
_cell.angle_gamma   90.00
#
_symmetry.space_group_name_H-M   'P 1'
#
loop_
_entity.id
_entity.type
_entity.pdbx_description
1 polymer ?
#
loop_
_entity_poly.entity_id
_entity_poly.type
_entity_poly.pdbx_seq_one_letter_code
_entity_poly.pdbx_strand_id
1 'polypeptide(L)'
;MKHWGIRQQVLILTLLPALFIALALTVYFTYSQLNYITNTLNRHGQTIVGQISPAAEYAVFSGNINSLRSLLKQALTNDKNVIRITVTNDKGVVSLSLAENPSSRVYPDILYRLLADETQLHFRDPIITEQLEVDDFDENLLLNSSKSTATKTIGFVDLYLTTQYSAEQKIQSLIRGTLITIAILVFSAILASRISRQISRPIQMLTETVKKISAGEYDTHVKYDAPGELAILESCVNIMADELHTAQSGMESRINEFTQELQQTLEELEIRNAELDITRFNAMQASKAKSEFLANMSHEIRTPLSGIM
;
A
#
# COMPACT_ATOMS: atom_id res chain seq x y z
N MET A 1 -8.18 17.91 1.57
CA MET A 1 -8.21 16.94 0.44
C MET A 1 -8.53 17.58 -0.94
N LYS A 2 -8.82 18.89 -1.02
CA LYS A 2 -9.30 19.56 -2.27
C LYS A 2 -8.25 19.86 -3.37
N HIS A 3 -6.96 19.58 -3.15
CA HIS A 3 -5.89 19.96 -4.10
C HIS A 3 -5.01 18.79 -4.61
N TRP A 4 -5.39 17.55 -4.30
CA TRP A 4 -4.58 16.41 -4.73
C TRP A 4 -5.10 15.89 -6.08
N GLY A 5 -4.21 15.81 -7.07
CA GLY A 5 -4.55 15.25 -8.37
C GLY A 5 -4.93 13.76 -8.25
N ILE A 6 -5.75 13.27 -9.18
CA ILE A 6 -6.23 11.87 -9.25
C ILE A 6 -5.10 10.87 -9.05
N ARG A 7 -3.92 11.13 -9.62
CA ARG A 7 -2.72 10.31 -9.48
C ARG A 7 -2.27 10.15 -8.02
N GLN A 8 -2.26 11.23 -7.24
CA GLN A 8 -1.85 11.20 -5.83
C GLN A 8 -2.87 10.47 -4.97
N GLN A 9 -4.17 10.66 -5.25
CA GLN A 9 -5.24 9.97 -4.54
C GLN A 9 -5.18 8.46 -4.77
N VAL A 10 -4.98 8.01 -6.01
CA VAL A 10 -4.84 6.58 -6.34
C VAL A 10 -3.60 5.99 -5.68
N LEU A 11 -2.45 6.67 -5.73
CA LEU A 11 -1.23 6.21 -5.08
C LEU A 11 -1.40 6.05 -3.56
N ILE A 12 -2.03 7.01 -2.90
CA ILE A 12 -2.22 6.94 -1.44
C ILE A 12 -3.22 5.84 -1.09
N LEU A 13 -4.31 5.72 -1.83
CA LEU A 13 -5.34 4.71 -1.60
C LEU A 13 -4.78 3.28 -1.74
N THR A 14 -3.82 3.07 -2.63
CA THR A 14 -3.19 1.75 -2.85
C THR A 14 -2.01 1.48 -1.92
N LEU A 15 -1.16 2.49 -1.65
CA LEU A 15 0.05 2.31 -0.85
C LEU A 15 -0.22 2.31 0.66
N LEU A 16 -1.19 3.08 1.15
CA LEU A 16 -1.44 3.21 2.58
C LEU A 16 -1.92 1.88 3.20
N PRO A 17 -2.89 1.15 2.64
CA PRO A 17 -3.26 -0.18 3.14
C PRO A 17 -2.12 -1.19 3.04
N ALA A 18 -1.36 -1.18 1.93
CA ALA A 18 -0.22 -2.08 1.75
C ALA A 18 0.87 -1.84 2.78
N LEU A 19 1.18 -0.58 3.08
CA LEU A 19 2.14 -0.19 4.12
C LEU A 19 1.66 -0.61 5.51
N PHE A 20 0.39 -0.41 5.81
CA PHE A 20 -0.18 -0.81 7.10
C PHE A 20 -0.12 -2.33 7.29
N ILE A 21 -0.51 -3.11 6.29
CA ILE A 21 -0.47 -4.58 6.33
C ILE A 21 0.99 -5.06 6.43
N ALA A 22 1.90 -4.50 5.65
CA ALA A 22 3.31 -4.87 5.71
C ALA A 22 3.92 -4.60 7.08
N LEU A 23 3.61 -3.46 7.69
CA LEU A 23 4.08 -3.08 9.02
C LEU A 23 3.49 -3.99 10.09
N ALA A 24 2.17 -4.25 10.05
CA ALA A 24 1.50 -5.14 10.99
C ALA A 24 2.05 -6.58 10.93
N LEU A 25 2.24 -7.12 9.73
CA LEU A 25 2.83 -8.44 9.53
C LEU A 25 4.29 -8.50 10.01
N THR A 26 5.08 -7.46 9.76
CA THR A 26 6.48 -7.41 10.22
C THR A 26 6.55 -7.39 11.73
N VAL A 27 5.75 -6.57 12.39
CA VAL A 27 5.68 -6.52 13.86
C VAL A 27 5.23 -7.86 14.43
N TYR A 28 4.16 -8.44 13.90
CA TYR A 28 3.66 -9.74 14.34
C TYR A 28 4.70 -10.85 14.16
N PHE A 29 5.31 -10.95 12.97
CA PHE A 29 6.30 -11.98 12.68
C PHE A 29 7.55 -11.82 13.55
N THR A 30 8.03 -10.58 13.72
CA THR A 30 9.17 -10.29 14.60
C THR A 30 8.87 -10.70 16.04
N TYR A 31 7.73 -10.29 16.59
CA TYR A 31 7.33 -10.66 17.96
C TYR A 31 7.22 -12.18 18.13
N SER A 32 6.56 -12.86 17.20
CA SER A 32 6.42 -14.33 17.19
C SER A 32 7.78 -15.02 17.14
N GLN A 33 8.68 -14.56 16.29
CA GLN A 33 10.02 -15.14 16.13
C GLN A 33 10.89 -14.93 17.35
N LEU A 34 10.85 -13.75 17.97
CA LEU A 34 11.59 -13.47 19.20
C LEU A 34 11.15 -14.38 20.35
N ASN A 35 9.84 -14.55 20.51
CA ASN A 35 9.28 -15.45 21.53
C ASN A 35 9.64 -16.92 21.25
N TYR A 36 9.60 -17.33 19.98
CA TYR A 36 9.97 -18.69 19.59
C TYR A 36 11.43 -19.01 19.94
N ILE A 37 12.38 -18.12 19.63
CA ILE A 37 13.80 -18.29 19.92
C ILE A 37 14.02 -18.40 21.44
N THR A 38 13.39 -17.53 22.23
CA THR A 38 13.53 -17.55 23.69
C THR A 38 12.96 -18.83 24.32
N ASN A 39 11.76 -19.25 23.89
CA ASN A 39 11.13 -20.46 24.37
C ASN A 39 11.93 -21.74 23.96
N THR A 40 12.50 -21.72 22.77
CA THR A 40 13.33 -22.83 22.29
C THR A 40 14.60 -22.96 23.12
N LEU A 41 15.27 -21.84 23.44
CA LEU A 41 16.45 -21.84 24.28
C LEU A 41 16.15 -22.36 25.70
N ASN A 42 15.02 -21.95 26.30
CA ASN A 42 14.59 -22.44 27.62
C ASN A 42 14.33 -23.94 27.61
N ARG A 43 13.58 -24.45 26.62
CA ARG A 43 13.34 -25.87 26.47
C ARG A 43 14.63 -26.66 26.26
N HIS A 44 15.55 -26.11 25.48
CA HIS A 44 16.84 -26.73 25.18
C HIS A 44 17.68 -26.85 26.44
N GLY A 45 17.76 -25.81 27.28
CA GLY A 45 18.43 -25.85 28.56
C GLY A 45 17.87 -26.93 29.52
N GLN A 46 16.54 -27.00 29.63
CA GLN A 46 15.87 -28.03 30.42
C GLN A 46 16.17 -29.44 29.90
N THR A 47 16.18 -29.64 28.60
CA THR A 47 16.50 -30.93 27.98
C THR A 47 17.92 -31.37 28.26
N ILE A 48 18.90 -30.45 28.13
CA ILE A 48 20.31 -30.75 28.41
C ILE A 48 20.50 -31.15 29.87
N VAL A 49 19.97 -30.36 30.80
CA VAL A 49 20.07 -30.67 32.23
C VAL A 49 19.41 -32.01 32.56
N GLY A 50 18.19 -32.25 32.04
CA GLY A 50 17.47 -33.52 32.25
C GLY A 50 18.15 -34.74 31.63
N GLN A 51 19.05 -34.56 30.65
CA GLN A 51 19.89 -35.65 30.12
C GLN A 51 21.16 -35.87 30.93
N ILE A 52 21.76 -34.77 31.42
CA ILE A 52 23.03 -34.83 32.17
C ILE A 52 22.80 -35.36 33.59
N SER A 53 21.71 -34.96 34.26
CA SER A 53 21.43 -35.38 35.65
C SER A 53 21.44 -36.90 35.84
N PRO A 54 20.68 -37.69 35.06
CA PRO A 54 20.73 -39.16 35.20
C PRO A 54 22.08 -39.76 34.78
N ALA A 55 22.71 -39.17 33.72
CA ALA A 55 24.01 -39.67 33.25
C ALA A 55 25.16 -39.42 34.27
N ALA A 56 25.01 -38.36 35.09
CA ALA A 56 25.98 -38.03 36.15
C ALA A 56 25.79 -38.88 37.42
N GLU A 57 24.65 -39.54 37.60
CA GLU A 57 24.32 -40.33 38.81
C GLU A 57 25.42 -41.31 39.18
N TYR A 58 25.81 -42.18 38.26
CA TYR A 58 26.82 -43.18 38.52
C TYR A 58 28.19 -42.57 38.84
N ALA A 59 28.57 -41.53 38.12
CA ALA A 59 29.85 -40.84 38.29
C ALA A 59 29.94 -40.10 39.62
N VAL A 60 28.85 -39.51 40.10
CA VAL A 60 28.75 -38.81 41.39
C VAL A 60 28.71 -39.85 42.53
N PHE A 61 27.93 -40.91 42.41
CA PHE A 61 27.79 -41.95 43.40
C PHE A 61 29.11 -42.72 43.62
N SER A 62 29.83 -43.07 42.52
CA SER A 62 31.09 -43.78 42.58
C SER A 62 32.32 -42.91 42.89
N GLY A 63 32.15 -41.56 42.92
CA GLY A 63 33.25 -40.62 43.06
C GLY A 63 34.20 -40.58 41.89
N ASN A 64 33.79 -41.07 40.70
CA ASN A 64 34.65 -41.16 39.52
C ASN A 64 34.67 -39.81 38.77
N ILE A 65 35.57 -38.90 39.21
CA ILE A 65 35.75 -37.57 38.65
C ILE A 65 36.11 -37.59 37.16
N ASN A 66 36.85 -38.62 36.69
CA ASN A 66 37.26 -38.70 35.28
C ASN A 66 36.05 -38.96 34.36
N SER A 67 35.17 -39.86 34.73
CA SER A 67 33.96 -40.15 34.00
C SER A 67 33.04 -38.92 33.97
N LEU A 68 32.87 -38.24 35.11
CA LEU A 68 32.11 -37.00 35.20
C LEU A 68 32.69 -35.92 34.31
N ARG A 69 34.04 -35.72 34.32
CA ARG A 69 34.72 -34.75 33.47
C ARG A 69 34.52 -35.02 31.98
N SER A 70 34.57 -36.28 31.57
CA SER A 70 34.38 -36.69 30.17
C SER A 70 32.95 -36.35 29.72
N LEU A 71 31.95 -36.65 30.53
CA LEU A 71 30.51 -36.37 30.27
C LEU A 71 30.25 -34.87 30.17
N LEU A 72 30.73 -34.08 31.13
CA LEU A 72 30.53 -32.61 31.10
C LEU A 72 31.29 -31.96 29.94
N LYS A 73 32.52 -32.44 29.61
CA LYS A 73 33.28 -31.94 28.44
C LYS A 73 32.53 -32.23 27.15
N GLN A 74 31.97 -33.42 27.00
CA GLN A 74 31.18 -33.76 25.82
C GLN A 74 29.93 -32.86 25.68
N ALA A 75 29.22 -32.57 26.78
CA ALA A 75 28.10 -31.65 26.76
C ALA A 75 28.48 -30.22 26.37
N LEU A 76 29.63 -29.72 26.90
CA LEU A 76 30.17 -28.41 26.52
C LEU A 76 30.58 -28.33 25.05
N THR A 77 31.21 -29.39 24.52
CA THR A 77 31.68 -29.36 23.12
C THR A 77 30.55 -29.51 22.12
N ASN A 78 29.50 -30.25 22.48
CA ASN A 78 28.37 -30.50 21.58
C ASN A 78 27.43 -29.29 21.42
N ASP A 79 27.41 -28.40 22.42
CA ASP A 79 26.49 -27.24 22.39
C ASP A 79 27.20 -25.92 22.69
N LYS A 80 27.27 -25.08 21.67
CA LYS A 80 27.89 -23.75 21.73
C LYS A 80 27.19 -22.75 22.66
N ASN A 81 25.95 -23.05 23.06
CA ASN A 81 25.22 -22.21 24.02
C ASN A 81 25.63 -22.46 25.46
N VAL A 82 26.25 -23.61 25.75
CA VAL A 82 26.67 -23.99 27.10
C VAL A 82 27.97 -23.25 27.47
N ILE A 83 27.88 -22.37 28.47
CA ILE A 83 29.07 -21.65 28.98
C ILE A 83 29.72 -22.41 30.12
N ARG A 84 28.88 -22.97 31.04
CA ARG A 84 29.34 -23.58 32.25
C ARG A 84 28.40 -24.70 32.70
N ILE A 85 28.97 -25.78 33.11
CA ILE A 85 28.27 -26.85 33.80
C ILE A 85 28.98 -27.08 35.14
N THR A 86 28.21 -27.05 36.20
CA THR A 86 28.74 -27.32 37.56
C THR A 86 27.93 -28.45 38.20
N VAL A 87 28.62 -29.42 38.74
CA VAL A 87 28.00 -30.48 39.52
C VAL A 87 28.37 -30.28 41.00
N THR A 88 27.36 -30.23 41.81
CA THR A 88 27.46 -30.06 43.28
C THR A 88 26.99 -31.33 44.00
N ASN A 89 27.55 -31.62 45.14
CA ASN A 89 27.06 -32.69 45.98
C ASN A 89 25.83 -32.27 46.82
N ASP A 90 25.28 -33.16 47.60
CA ASP A 90 24.13 -32.93 48.51
C ASP A 90 24.37 -31.79 49.55
N LYS A 91 25.64 -31.53 49.89
CA LYS A 91 26.07 -30.44 50.80
C LYS A 91 26.36 -29.12 50.07
N GLY A 92 26.10 -29.01 48.77
CA GLY A 92 26.36 -27.82 47.98
C GLY A 92 27.83 -27.56 47.65
N VAL A 93 28.73 -28.55 47.93
CA VAL A 93 30.16 -28.44 47.59
C VAL A 93 30.35 -28.79 46.12
N VAL A 94 31.05 -27.92 45.39
CA VAL A 94 31.36 -28.12 43.95
C VAL A 94 32.25 -29.34 43.77
N SER A 95 31.71 -30.38 43.13
CA SER A 95 32.48 -31.59 42.77
C SER A 95 33.31 -31.38 41.51
N LEU A 96 32.73 -30.73 40.51
CA LEU A 96 33.39 -30.37 39.25
C LEU A 96 32.71 -29.18 38.57
N SER A 97 33.47 -28.24 38.04
CA SER A 97 32.96 -27.16 37.19
C SER A 97 33.82 -27.08 35.95
N LEU A 98 33.17 -27.08 34.79
CA LEU A 98 33.79 -26.82 33.48
C LEU A 98 33.15 -25.62 32.86
N ALA A 99 33.96 -24.74 32.27
CA ALA A 99 33.48 -23.54 31.59
C ALA A 99 34.24 -23.33 30.27
N GLU A 100 33.53 -22.83 29.28
CA GLU A 100 34.07 -22.42 28.01
C GLU A 100 33.71 -20.92 27.77
N ASN A 101 34.64 -20.18 27.17
CA ASN A 101 34.39 -18.81 26.87
C ASN A 101 33.47 -18.70 25.64
N PRO A 102 32.44 -17.85 25.69
CA PRO A 102 31.57 -17.64 24.52
C PRO A 102 32.40 -17.09 23.34
N SER A 103 31.99 -17.47 22.13
CA SER A 103 32.61 -16.99 20.88
C SER A 103 32.56 -15.45 20.77
N SER A 104 33.45 -14.88 19.96
CA SER A 104 33.49 -13.43 19.72
C SER A 104 32.18 -12.92 19.14
N ARG A 105 31.72 -11.76 19.58
CA ARG A 105 30.51 -11.08 19.11
C ARG A 105 30.66 -10.65 17.65
N VAL A 106 29.67 -10.97 16.82
CA VAL A 106 29.63 -10.63 15.40
C VAL A 106 29.03 -9.25 15.14
N TYR A 107 28.12 -8.80 16.02
CA TYR A 107 27.41 -7.54 15.89
C TYR A 107 27.80 -6.52 16.96
N PRO A 108 27.50 -5.22 16.77
CA PRO A 108 27.75 -4.18 17.79
C PRO A 108 27.05 -4.47 19.12
N ASP A 109 27.72 -4.14 20.22
CA ASP A 109 27.24 -4.36 21.61
C ASP A 109 25.87 -3.75 21.90
N ILE A 110 25.50 -2.68 21.22
CA ILE A 110 24.19 -2.03 21.36
C ILE A 110 23.05 -2.97 20.98
N LEU A 111 23.22 -3.75 19.90
CA LEU A 111 22.19 -4.70 19.44
C LEU A 111 22.02 -5.87 20.42
N TYR A 112 23.15 -6.33 21.01
CA TYR A 112 23.06 -7.36 22.05
C TYR A 112 22.36 -6.85 23.30
N ARG A 113 22.62 -5.62 23.75
CA ARG A 113 21.95 -5.02 24.92
C ARG A 113 20.44 -4.83 24.70
N LEU A 114 20.03 -4.56 23.44
CA LEU A 114 18.62 -4.34 23.12
C LEU A 114 17.82 -5.66 23.05
N LEU A 115 18.48 -6.76 22.63
CA LEU A 115 17.80 -8.02 22.28
C LEU A 115 18.09 -9.16 23.25
N ALA A 116 19.11 -9.05 24.10
CA ALA A 116 19.42 -10.00 25.15
C ALA A 116 18.65 -9.61 26.42
N ASP A 117 17.65 -10.42 26.80
CA ASP A 117 16.84 -10.24 28.00
C ASP A 117 17.67 -10.46 29.27
N GLU A 118 18.53 -11.48 29.26
CA GLU A 118 19.49 -11.82 30.30
C GLU A 118 20.78 -12.30 29.66
N THR A 119 21.93 -12.03 30.30
CA THR A 119 23.22 -12.45 29.74
C THR A 119 23.46 -13.94 29.85
N GLN A 120 22.83 -14.61 30.81
CA GLN A 120 22.98 -16.04 31.10
C GLN A 120 21.65 -16.60 31.65
N LEU A 121 21.28 -17.76 31.17
CA LEU A 121 20.17 -18.54 31.72
C LEU A 121 20.72 -19.65 32.60
N HIS A 122 20.17 -19.82 33.79
CA HIS A 122 20.56 -20.84 34.75
C HIS A 122 19.46 -21.91 34.88
N PHE A 123 19.87 -23.16 34.74
CA PHE A 123 19.01 -24.34 34.91
C PHE A 123 19.63 -25.24 35.95
N ARG A 124 18.79 -25.76 36.85
CA ARG A 124 19.20 -26.65 37.94
C ARG A 124 18.32 -27.89 37.97
N ASP A 125 18.95 -29.06 38.05
CA ASP A 125 18.24 -30.31 38.12
C ASP A 125 18.89 -31.22 39.16
N PRO A 126 18.11 -31.97 40.01
CA PRO A 126 18.66 -32.86 41.00
C PRO A 126 19.22 -34.13 40.36
N ILE A 127 20.35 -34.61 40.88
CA ILE A 127 20.87 -35.96 40.62
C ILE A 127 20.24 -36.88 41.65
N ILE A 128 19.38 -37.78 41.19
CA ILE A 128 18.59 -38.65 42.02
C ILE A 128 19.15 -40.07 41.88
N THR A 129 19.35 -40.75 43.02
CA THR A 129 19.69 -42.16 43.04
C THR A 129 18.53 -42.97 43.68
N GLU A 130 18.24 -44.13 43.12
CA GLU A 130 17.27 -45.06 43.69
C GLU A 130 17.99 -45.90 44.72
N GLN A 131 17.69 -45.69 46.00
CA GLN A 131 18.08 -46.63 47.04
C GLN A 131 17.08 -47.78 47.08
N LEU A 132 17.54 -48.97 46.73
CA LEU A 132 16.85 -50.17 47.05
C LEU A 132 17.00 -50.37 48.59
N GLU A 133 15.97 -50.06 49.38
CA GLU A 133 15.92 -50.53 50.73
C GLU A 133 15.81 -52.05 50.64
N VAL A 134 16.95 -52.70 50.93
CA VAL A 134 16.96 -54.12 51.21
C VAL A 134 16.53 -54.24 52.67
N ASP A 135 15.21 -54.26 52.86
CA ASP A 135 14.68 -54.65 54.17
C ASP A 135 15.14 -56.07 54.48
N ASP A 136 15.61 -56.28 55.75
CA ASP A 136 16.02 -57.55 56.25
C ASP A 136 14.91 -58.57 55.94
N PHE A 137 15.34 -59.75 55.45
CA PHE A 137 14.51 -60.92 55.09
C PHE A 137 13.55 -61.27 56.16
N ASP A 138 12.34 -60.73 56.18
CA ASP A 138 11.21 -61.31 56.93
C ASP A 138 10.36 -62.13 55.95
N GLU A 139 10.42 -63.43 56.09
CA GLU A 139 9.89 -64.51 55.21
C GLU A 139 8.37 -64.53 55.11
N ASN A 140 7.61 -63.60 55.73
CA ASN A 140 6.16 -63.63 55.88
C ASN A 140 5.35 -62.55 55.13
N LEU A 141 5.97 -61.77 54.18
CA LEU A 141 5.25 -60.67 53.46
C LEU A 141 5.27 -60.81 51.92
N LEU A 142 4.90 -62.03 51.45
CA LEU A 142 4.81 -62.26 49.97
C LEU A 142 3.57 -61.69 49.25
N LEU A 143 2.72 -60.90 49.92
CA LEU A 143 1.44 -60.52 49.29
C LEU A 143 1.11 -59.03 49.15
N ASN A 144 1.93 -58.08 49.65
CA ASN A 144 1.66 -56.65 49.48
C ASN A 144 2.90 -55.76 49.52
N SER A 145 3.93 -56.06 48.75
CA SER A 145 5.04 -55.14 48.62
C SER A 145 4.75 -54.11 47.53
N SER A 146 4.06 -53.04 47.87
CA SER A 146 4.29 -51.73 47.21
C SER A 146 5.73 -51.39 47.50
N LYS A 147 6.67 -51.62 46.51
CA LYS A 147 8.05 -51.16 46.55
C LYS A 147 8.03 -49.66 46.75
N SER A 148 8.23 -49.17 47.97
CA SER A 148 8.54 -47.74 48.19
C SER A 148 10.00 -47.52 47.78
N THR A 149 10.21 -47.13 46.57
CA THR A 149 11.50 -46.68 46.09
C THR A 149 11.80 -45.31 46.71
N ALA A 150 12.59 -45.31 47.78
CA ALA A 150 13.04 -44.05 48.37
C ALA A 150 14.07 -43.40 47.45
N THR A 151 13.68 -42.37 46.74
CA THR A 151 14.60 -41.55 45.89
C THR A 151 15.38 -40.59 46.77
N LYS A 152 16.73 -40.69 46.71
CA LYS A 152 17.62 -39.80 47.46
C LYS A 152 18.38 -38.90 46.49
N THR A 153 18.31 -37.56 46.70
CA THR A 153 19.13 -36.60 45.96
C THR A 153 20.58 -36.65 46.46
N ILE A 154 21.50 -36.94 45.57
CA ILE A 154 22.95 -37.05 45.86
C ILE A 154 23.74 -35.82 45.37
N GLY A 155 23.11 -34.96 44.60
CA GLY A 155 23.72 -33.72 44.08
C GLY A 155 22.78 -32.96 43.15
N PHE A 156 23.34 -31.91 42.54
CA PHE A 156 22.66 -31.08 41.57
C PHE A 156 23.56 -30.79 40.39
N VAL A 157 22.96 -30.68 39.20
CA VAL A 157 23.59 -30.17 37.99
C VAL A 157 23.10 -28.74 37.77
N ASP A 158 24.02 -27.79 37.76
CA ASP A 158 23.76 -26.39 37.44
C ASP A 158 24.34 -26.10 36.02
N LEU A 159 23.47 -25.78 35.09
CA LEU A 159 23.80 -25.45 33.70
C LEU A 159 23.62 -23.96 33.46
N TYR A 160 24.62 -23.32 32.86
CA TYR A 160 24.59 -21.94 32.47
C TYR A 160 24.68 -21.87 30.96
N LEU A 161 23.63 -21.31 30.31
CA LEU A 161 23.59 -21.08 28.87
C LEU A 161 23.82 -19.60 28.57
N THR A 162 24.54 -19.32 27.48
CA THR A 162 24.63 -17.95 26.92
C THR A 162 23.40 -17.63 26.10
N THR A 163 22.93 -16.40 26.19
CA THR A 163 21.93 -15.85 25.28
C THR A 163 22.54 -15.22 24.04
N GLN A 164 23.88 -15.17 23.95
CA GLN A 164 24.59 -14.50 22.86
C GLN A 164 24.23 -15.07 21.47
N TYR A 165 24.26 -16.39 21.33
CA TYR A 165 23.90 -17.04 20.07
C TYR A 165 22.43 -16.83 19.69
N SER A 166 21.54 -16.85 20.70
CA SER A 166 20.12 -16.53 20.51
C SER A 166 19.92 -15.07 20.10
N ALA A 167 20.68 -14.14 20.68
CA ALA A 167 20.67 -12.74 20.27
C ALA A 167 21.15 -12.56 18.81
N GLU A 168 22.18 -13.29 18.37
CA GLU A 168 22.61 -13.31 16.96
C GLU A 168 21.50 -13.82 16.03
N GLN A 169 20.82 -14.89 16.38
CA GLN A 169 19.67 -15.38 15.62
C GLN A 169 18.52 -14.37 15.59
N LYS A 170 18.23 -13.70 16.71
CA LYS A 170 17.24 -12.62 16.78
C LYS A 170 17.60 -11.46 15.84
N ILE A 171 18.87 -11.01 15.84
CA ILE A 171 19.37 -9.96 14.95
C ILE A 171 19.24 -10.37 13.48
N GLN A 172 19.67 -11.58 13.12
CA GLN A 172 19.54 -12.08 11.75
C GLN A 172 18.08 -12.16 11.29
N SER A 173 17.17 -12.61 12.16
CA SER A 173 15.73 -12.66 11.86
C SER A 173 15.15 -11.27 11.63
N LEU A 174 15.55 -10.27 12.43
CA LEU A 174 15.16 -8.87 12.25
C LEU A 174 15.66 -8.31 10.92
N ILE A 175 16.93 -8.54 10.60
CA ILE A 175 17.52 -8.07 9.33
C ILE A 175 16.80 -8.71 8.13
N ARG A 176 16.58 -10.02 8.14
CA ARG A 176 15.86 -10.73 7.08
C ARG A 176 14.41 -10.24 6.94
N GLY A 177 13.71 -10.10 8.06
CA GLY A 177 12.34 -9.61 8.07
C GLY A 177 12.24 -8.18 7.50
N THR A 178 13.14 -7.30 7.92
CA THR A 178 13.19 -5.91 7.43
C THR A 178 13.51 -5.84 5.94
N LEU A 179 14.48 -6.64 5.46
CA LEU A 179 14.81 -6.70 4.02
C LEU A 179 13.62 -7.18 3.17
N ILE A 180 12.92 -8.23 3.62
CA ILE A 180 11.73 -8.74 2.93
C ILE A 180 10.64 -7.66 2.89
N THR A 181 10.41 -6.97 4.00
CA THR A 181 9.40 -5.89 4.07
C THR A 181 9.74 -4.74 3.12
N ILE A 182 10.99 -4.30 3.08
CA ILE A 182 11.46 -3.28 2.14
C ILE A 182 11.25 -3.73 0.69
N ALA A 183 11.60 -4.98 0.37
CA ALA A 183 11.42 -5.54 -0.97
C ALA A 183 9.94 -5.55 -1.40
N ILE A 184 9.03 -5.95 -0.51
CA ILE A 184 7.57 -5.93 -0.75
C ILE A 184 7.07 -4.50 -0.94
N LEU A 185 7.51 -3.53 -0.13
CA LEU A 185 7.12 -2.13 -0.26
C LEU A 185 7.60 -1.52 -1.57
N VAL A 186 8.85 -1.79 -1.98
CA VAL A 186 9.39 -1.34 -3.27
C VAL A 186 8.59 -1.94 -4.42
N PHE A 187 8.33 -3.24 -4.38
CA PHE A 187 7.52 -3.91 -5.40
C PHE A 187 6.11 -3.34 -5.48
N SER A 188 5.45 -3.14 -4.33
CA SER A 188 4.13 -2.52 -4.24
C SER A 188 4.13 -1.09 -4.79
N ALA A 189 5.15 -0.29 -4.50
CA ALA A 189 5.29 1.08 -5.02
C ALA A 189 5.46 1.10 -6.56
N ILE A 190 6.25 0.18 -7.12
CA ILE A 190 6.42 0.04 -8.57
C ILE A 190 5.08 -0.34 -9.21
N LEU A 191 4.39 -1.33 -8.67
CA LEU A 191 3.10 -1.79 -9.17
C LEU A 191 2.03 -0.68 -9.10
N ALA A 192 1.91 -0.02 -7.96
CA ALA A 192 0.99 1.11 -7.76
C ALA A 192 1.30 2.27 -8.73
N SER A 193 2.58 2.57 -8.97
CA SER A 193 2.99 3.59 -9.95
C SER A 193 2.62 3.21 -11.39
N ARG A 194 2.77 1.94 -11.77
CA ARG A 194 2.34 1.46 -13.09
C ARG A 194 0.83 1.55 -13.28
N ILE A 195 0.05 1.02 -12.33
CA ILE A 195 -1.41 1.07 -12.37
C ILE A 195 -1.90 2.52 -12.39
N SER A 196 -1.34 3.39 -11.53
CA SER A 196 -1.69 4.80 -11.49
C SER A 196 -1.43 5.50 -12.82
N ARG A 197 -0.34 5.19 -13.53
CA ARG A 197 -0.06 5.76 -14.86
C ARG A 197 -1.03 5.25 -15.92
N GLN A 198 -1.38 3.98 -15.89
CA GLN A 198 -2.28 3.37 -16.88
C GLN A 198 -3.72 3.89 -16.77
N ILE A 199 -4.17 4.31 -15.59
CA ILE A 199 -5.53 4.79 -15.36
C ILE A 199 -5.58 6.33 -15.33
N SER A 200 -4.71 6.98 -14.56
CA SER A 200 -4.80 8.42 -14.33
C SER A 200 -4.44 9.25 -15.55
N ARG A 201 -3.51 8.78 -16.39
CA ARG A 201 -3.07 9.53 -17.57
C ARG A 201 -4.14 9.62 -18.66
N PRO A 202 -4.79 8.53 -19.08
CA PRO A 202 -5.91 8.59 -20.02
C PRO A 202 -7.07 9.46 -19.51
N ILE A 203 -7.44 9.33 -18.25
CA ILE A 203 -8.53 10.12 -17.66
C ILE A 203 -8.20 11.62 -17.69
N GLN A 204 -6.97 12.01 -17.41
CA GLN A 204 -6.56 13.41 -17.51
C GLN A 204 -6.63 13.92 -18.95
N MET A 205 -6.15 13.15 -19.92
CA MET A 205 -6.23 13.52 -21.35
C MET A 205 -7.69 13.65 -21.81
N LEU A 206 -8.55 12.71 -21.46
CA LEU A 206 -9.99 12.79 -21.73
C LEU A 206 -10.61 14.05 -21.11
N THR A 207 -10.27 14.34 -19.86
CA THR A 207 -10.77 15.54 -19.16
C THR A 207 -10.32 16.83 -19.84
N GLU A 208 -9.07 16.91 -20.30
CA GLU A 208 -8.54 18.07 -21.02
C GLU A 208 -9.22 18.23 -22.40
N THR A 209 -9.41 17.12 -23.12
CA THR A 209 -10.11 17.16 -24.43
C THR A 209 -11.56 17.60 -24.27
N VAL A 210 -12.29 17.04 -23.31
CA VAL A 210 -13.68 17.49 -23.01
C VAL A 210 -13.71 18.97 -22.63
N LYS A 211 -12.71 19.46 -21.91
CA LYS A 211 -12.58 20.86 -21.54
C LYS A 211 -12.35 21.76 -22.76
N LYS A 212 -11.57 21.32 -23.74
CA LYS A 212 -11.35 22.02 -25.01
C LYS A 212 -12.63 22.04 -25.85
N ILE A 213 -13.29 20.89 -25.98
CA ILE A 213 -14.59 20.78 -26.65
C ILE A 213 -15.61 21.76 -26.04
N SER A 214 -15.70 21.84 -24.71
CA SER A 214 -16.57 22.76 -24.01
C SER A 214 -16.21 24.25 -24.20
N ALA A 215 -14.95 24.53 -24.56
CA ALA A 215 -14.48 25.87 -24.91
C ALA A 215 -14.68 26.23 -26.41
N GLY A 216 -15.25 25.32 -27.20
CA GLY A 216 -15.52 25.53 -28.63
C GLY A 216 -14.42 25.01 -29.58
N GLU A 217 -13.38 24.31 -29.02
CA GLU A 217 -12.30 23.73 -29.83
C GLU A 217 -12.70 22.30 -30.23
N TYR A 218 -13.54 22.12 -31.25
CA TYR A 218 -14.08 20.83 -31.65
C TYR A 218 -13.12 20.00 -32.52
N ASP A 219 -12.10 20.60 -33.11
CA ASP A 219 -11.04 19.90 -33.89
C ASP A 219 -9.99 19.29 -32.96
N THR A 220 -10.42 18.68 -31.82
CA THR A 220 -9.52 18.11 -30.84
C THR A 220 -9.91 16.66 -30.61
N HIS A 221 -8.93 15.74 -30.81
CA HIS A 221 -9.11 14.30 -30.62
C HIS A 221 -8.17 13.79 -29.53
N VAL A 222 -8.65 12.82 -28.77
CA VAL A 222 -7.80 12.04 -27.86
C VAL A 222 -7.06 11.00 -28.69
N LYS A 223 -5.73 11.02 -28.65
CA LYS A 223 -4.86 10.02 -29.28
C LYS A 223 -4.11 9.24 -28.19
N TYR A 224 -4.78 8.31 -27.58
CA TYR A 224 -4.20 7.44 -26.57
C TYR A 224 -4.79 6.05 -26.73
N ASP A 225 -3.96 5.08 -27.01
CA ASP A 225 -4.37 3.67 -27.14
C ASP A 225 -4.66 3.08 -25.74
N ALA A 226 -5.82 3.43 -25.20
CA ALA A 226 -6.24 3.01 -23.86
C ALA A 226 -6.74 1.57 -23.90
N PRO A 227 -6.40 0.72 -22.91
CA PRO A 227 -6.95 -0.63 -22.84
C PRO A 227 -8.38 -0.66 -22.24
N GLY A 228 -9.18 -1.59 -22.70
CA GLY A 228 -10.50 -1.91 -22.11
C GLY A 228 -11.55 -0.82 -22.28
N GLU A 229 -12.33 -0.56 -21.23
CA GLU A 229 -13.45 0.38 -21.22
C GLU A 229 -13.03 1.84 -21.47
N LEU A 230 -11.76 2.17 -21.19
CA LEU A 230 -11.21 3.51 -21.49
C LEU A 230 -11.07 3.74 -23.01
N ALA A 231 -10.85 2.71 -23.82
CA ALA A 231 -10.84 2.82 -25.28
C ALA A 231 -12.23 3.15 -25.81
N ILE A 232 -13.28 2.57 -25.23
CA ILE A 232 -14.67 2.88 -25.60
C ILE A 232 -14.97 4.34 -25.27
N LEU A 233 -14.57 4.81 -24.10
CA LEU A 233 -14.78 6.20 -23.67
C LEU A 233 -14.01 7.19 -24.57
N GLU A 234 -12.78 6.85 -24.96
CA GLU A 234 -11.99 7.61 -25.95
C GLU A 234 -12.72 7.73 -27.28
N SER A 235 -13.21 6.61 -27.83
CA SER A 235 -13.99 6.59 -29.07
C SER A 235 -15.27 7.43 -28.97
N CYS A 236 -16.01 7.34 -27.87
CA CYS A 236 -17.23 8.12 -27.66
C CYS A 236 -16.93 9.64 -27.63
N VAL A 237 -15.86 10.04 -26.95
CA VAL A 237 -15.45 11.46 -26.88
C VAL A 237 -15.03 11.98 -28.26
N ASN A 238 -14.29 11.19 -29.04
CA ASN A 238 -13.89 11.55 -30.39
C ASN A 238 -15.09 11.68 -31.33
N ILE A 239 -16.02 10.71 -31.31
CA ILE A 239 -17.27 10.78 -32.11
C ILE A 239 -18.07 12.04 -31.74
N MET A 240 -18.20 12.34 -30.44
CA MET A 240 -18.88 13.56 -29.98
C MET A 240 -18.21 14.83 -30.51
N ALA A 241 -16.87 14.88 -30.53
CA ALA A 241 -16.12 16.02 -31.09
C ALA A 241 -16.39 16.19 -32.58
N ASP A 242 -16.39 15.11 -33.36
CA ASP A 242 -16.68 15.10 -34.80
C ASP A 242 -18.09 15.55 -35.10
N GLU A 243 -19.09 15.07 -34.34
CA GLU A 243 -20.49 15.49 -34.51
C GLU A 243 -20.67 16.98 -34.20
N LEU A 244 -20.05 17.49 -33.12
CA LEU A 244 -20.10 18.90 -32.79
C LEU A 244 -19.41 19.79 -33.84
N HIS A 245 -18.25 19.34 -34.34
CA HIS A 245 -17.53 20.04 -35.42
C HIS A 245 -18.38 20.14 -36.69
N THR A 246 -19.01 19.03 -37.08
CA THR A 246 -19.90 18.97 -38.26
C THR A 246 -21.12 19.85 -38.07
N ALA A 247 -21.74 19.84 -36.89
CA ALA A 247 -22.90 20.67 -36.59
C ALA A 247 -22.55 22.16 -36.61
N GLN A 248 -21.38 22.57 -36.07
CA GLN A 248 -20.91 23.95 -36.11
C GLN A 248 -20.66 24.42 -37.54
N SER A 249 -19.90 23.64 -38.33
CA SER A 249 -19.59 23.97 -39.73
C SER A 249 -20.87 24.12 -40.56
N GLY A 250 -21.85 23.24 -40.34
CA GLY A 250 -23.15 23.33 -40.97
C GLY A 250 -23.95 24.57 -40.54
N MET A 251 -23.83 24.99 -39.28
CA MET A 251 -24.47 26.21 -38.79
C MET A 251 -23.82 27.48 -39.34
N GLU A 252 -22.48 27.52 -39.42
CA GLU A 252 -21.73 28.62 -40.03
C GLU A 252 -22.08 28.78 -41.51
N SER A 253 -22.19 27.69 -42.27
CA SER A 253 -22.61 27.69 -43.67
C SER A 253 -24.02 28.29 -43.85
N ARG A 254 -24.96 27.87 -42.99
CA ARG A 254 -26.34 28.42 -43.00
C ARG A 254 -26.39 29.91 -42.65
N ILE A 255 -25.62 30.33 -41.65
CA ILE A 255 -25.53 31.75 -41.29
C ILE A 255 -25.02 32.57 -42.47
N ASN A 256 -24.00 32.11 -43.18
CA ASN A 256 -23.48 32.79 -44.36
C ASN A 256 -24.50 32.86 -45.50
N GLU A 257 -25.21 31.77 -45.75
CA GLU A 257 -26.30 31.69 -46.74
C GLU A 257 -27.43 32.69 -46.39
N PHE A 258 -27.91 32.66 -45.15
CA PHE A 258 -28.93 33.61 -44.69
C PHE A 258 -28.45 35.06 -44.75
N THR A 259 -27.19 35.33 -44.43
CA THR A 259 -26.66 36.70 -44.47
C THR A 259 -26.61 37.20 -45.91
N GLN A 260 -26.25 36.35 -46.86
CA GLN A 260 -26.25 36.67 -48.30
C GLN A 260 -27.66 36.92 -48.82
N GLU A 261 -28.65 36.08 -48.47
CA GLU A 261 -30.07 36.25 -48.86
C GLU A 261 -30.64 37.52 -48.27
N LEU A 262 -30.32 37.86 -47.02
CA LEU A 262 -30.72 39.11 -46.38
C LEU A 262 -30.17 40.34 -47.07
N GLN A 263 -28.87 40.30 -47.48
CA GLN A 263 -28.27 41.39 -48.25
C GLN A 263 -28.95 41.60 -49.61
N GLN A 264 -29.24 40.53 -50.35
CA GLN A 264 -29.97 40.59 -51.58
C GLN A 264 -31.37 41.20 -51.43
N THR A 265 -32.08 40.80 -50.38
CA THR A 265 -33.42 41.31 -50.07
C THR A 265 -33.39 42.81 -49.73
N LEU A 266 -32.34 43.26 -48.99
CA LEU A 266 -32.14 44.68 -48.68
C LEU A 266 -31.86 45.49 -49.92
N GLU A 267 -31.02 45.04 -50.83
CA GLU A 267 -30.73 45.71 -52.12
C GLU A 267 -32.01 45.83 -52.98
N GLU A 268 -32.82 44.74 -53.04
CA GLU A 268 -34.08 44.77 -53.77
C GLU A 268 -35.07 45.78 -53.13
N LEU A 269 -35.17 45.83 -51.80
CA LEU A 269 -35.99 46.82 -51.10
C LEU A 269 -35.53 48.26 -51.35
N GLU A 270 -34.23 48.52 -51.36
CA GLU A 270 -33.67 49.85 -51.68
C GLU A 270 -34.04 50.26 -53.09
N ILE A 271 -33.90 49.41 -54.13
CA ILE A 271 -34.30 49.66 -55.51
C ILE A 271 -35.79 49.97 -55.59
N ARG A 272 -36.64 49.12 -54.92
CA ARG A 272 -38.09 49.35 -54.95
C ARG A 272 -38.48 50.67 -54.25
N ASN A 273 -37.83 51.03 -53.13
CA ASN A 273 -38.04 52.31 -52.48
C ASN A 273 -37.70 53.49 -53.40
N ALA A 274 -36.57 53.42 -54.13
CA ALA A 274 -36.20 54.43 -55.09
C ALA A 274 -37.25 54.54 -56.24
N GLU A 275 -37.73 53.45 -56.79
CA GLU A 275 -38.79 53.37 -57.76
C GLU A 275 -40.10 53.99 -57.28
N LEU A 276 -40.49 53.69 -56.03
CA LEU A 276 -41.67 54.26 -55.39
C LEU A 276 -41.54 55.79 -55.22
N ASP A 277 -40.35 56.29 -54.84
CA ASP A 277 -40.12 57.74 -54.71
C ASP A 277 -40.21 58.45 -56.05
N ILE A 278 -39.65 57.85 -57.11
CA ILE A 278 -39.79 58.40 -58.51
C ILE A 278 -41.25 58.41 -58.93
N THR A 279 -42.00 57.31 -58.70
CA THR A 279 -43.40 57.18 -59.04
C THR A 279 -44.26 58.20 -58.27
N ARG A 280 -44.01 58.37 -56.98
CA ARG A 280 -44.63 59.35 -56.11
C ARG A 280 -44.40 60.78 -56.58
N PHE A 281 -43.12 61.08 -56.95
CA PHE A 281 -42.78 62.40 -57.49
C PHE A 281 -43.53 62.65 -58.79
N ASN A 282 -43.55 61.73 -59.76
CA ASN A 282 -44.29 61.84 -61.00
C ASN A 282 -45.80 62.01 -60.78
N ALA A 283 -46.40 61.28 -59.87
CA ALA A 283 -47.82 61.46 -59.55
C ALA A 283 -48.12 62.78 -58.88
N MET A 284 -47.22 63.32 -58.05
CA MET A 284 -47.36 64.67 -57.50
C MET A 284 -47.26 65.74 -58.57
N GLN A 285 -46.28 65.61 -59.54
CA GLN A 285 -46.17 66.50 -60.67
C GLN A 285 -47.43 66.49 -61.56
N ALA A 286 -47.93 65.35 -61.91
CA ALA A 286 -49.17 65.18 -62.67
C ALA A 286 -50.38 65.77 -61.93
N SER A 287 -50.49 65.57 -60.62
CA SER A 287 -51.58 66.20 -59.81
C SER A 287 -51.48 67.70 -59.76
N LYS A 288 -50.26 68.28 -59.66
CA LYS A 288 -50.00 69.71 -59.70
C LYS A 288 -50.36 70.29 -61.04
N ALA A 289 -49.86 69.69 -62.11
CA ALA A 289 -50.22 70.14 -63.48
C ALA A 289 -51.77 70.12 -63.77
N LYS A 290 -52.43 69.07 -63.31
CA LYS A 290 -53.87 68.92 -63.35
C LYS A 290 -54.58 70.04 -62.55
N SER A 291 -54.13 70.40 -61.39
CA SER A 291 -54.67 71.43 -60.53
C SER A 291 -54.49 72.86 -61.18
N GLU A 292 -53.28 73.11 -61.70
CA GLU A 292 -53.00 74.34 -62.42
C GLU A 292 -53.82 74.44 -63.68
N PHE A 293 -53.97 73.40 -64.46
CA PHE A 293 -54.83 73.34 -65.62
C PHE A 293 -56.28 73.68 -65.25
N LEU A 294 -56.88 73.06 -64.23
CA LEU A 294 -58.22 73.31 -63.74
C LEU A 294 -58.42 74.75 -63.21
N ALA A 295 -57.40 75.29 -62.52
CA ALA A 295 -57.43 76.69 -62.07
C ALA A 295 -57.45 77.67 -63.24
N ASN A 296 -56.57 77.47 -64.21
CA ASN A 296 -56.53 78.30 -65.42
C ASN A 296 -57.80 78.16 -66.24
N MET A 297 -58.34 76.97 -66.47
CA MET A 297 -59.57 76.72 -67.13
C MET A 297 -60.75 77.41 -66.40
N SER A 298 -60.79 77.37 -65.10
CA SER A 298 -61.81 78.07 -64.30
C SER A 298 -61.74 79.59 -64.49
N HIS A 299 -60.50 80.12 -64.58
CA HIS A 299 -60.34 81.54 -64.83
C HIS A 299 -60.73 81.90 -66.28
N GLU A 300 -60.32 81.12 -67.28
CA GLU A 300 -60.67 81.40 -68.71
C GLU A 300 -62.18 81.19 -68.98
N ILE A 301 -62.85 80.33 -68.28
CA ILE A 301 -64.31 80.14 -68.36
C ILE A 301 -65.03 81.27 -67.63
N ARG A 302 -64.54 81.70 -66.48
CA ARG A 302 -65.20 82.79 -65.69
C ARG A 302 -65.21 84.14 -66.38
N THR A 303 -64.06 84.50 -67.14
CA THR A 303 -63.95 85.77 -67.78
C THR A 303 -64.98 86.00 -68.89
N PRO A 304 -65.23 85.06 -69.85
CA PRO A 304 -66.31 85.27 -70.84
C PRO A 304 -67.77 85.19 -70.23
N LEU A 305 -67.91 84.38 -69.21
CA LEU A 305 -69.23 84.25 -68.53
C LEU A 305 -69.61 85.51 -67.78
N SER A 306 -68.66 86.27 -67.25
CA SER A 306 -68.91 87.58 -66.59
C SER A 306 -69.18 88.71 -67.59
N GLY A 307 -68.84 88.50 -68.88
CA GLY A 307 -69.12 89.45 -69.88
C GLY A 307 -70.46 89.28 -70.59
N ILE A 308 -71.16 88.18 -70.27
CA ILE A 308 -72.53 87.88 -70.84
C ILE A 308 -73.67 88.25 -69.85
N MET A 309 -73.31 88.52 -68.61
CA MET A 309 -74.24 89.06 -67.61
C MET A 309 -74.14 90.56 -67.55
#